data_36cfd0db4c9ec96992ce87c3deac39e2
#
_entry.id   36cfd0db4c9ec96992ce87c3deac39e2
#
_cell.length_a   1.000
_cell.length_b   1.000
_cell.length_c   1.000
_cell.angle_alpha   90.00
_cell.angle_beta   90.00
_cell.angle_gamma   90.00
#
_symmetry.space_group_name_H-M   'P 1'
#
loop_
_entity.id
_entity.type
_entity.pdbx_description
1 polymer ?
#
loop_
_entity_poly.entity_id
_entity_poly.type
_entity_poly.pdbx_seq_one_letter_code
_entity_poly.pdbx_strand_id
1 'polypeptide(L)'
;MIVINRAFAPVIQALGEQVLDLVAENVTELVMAHPPVSHPLFSAYRLSLLTEIRAYLARPSPSQIELVTAAENGAVLGFALCGLSPSGECGVYYTAVSKARRNQGIMSLMMRDIVSRYSVISLSCDVHQVSRYERYGFVPASVRKNHIVMVIGYPQEETPVLDEDQLKQQPPILQEQLAASRRSTKRAVDQANKAMKKLQKAGEGKAKQYLKQRLKQRAEDQQQRDLGQN
;
A
#
# COMPACT_ATOMS: atom_id res chain seq x y z
N MET A 1 12.04 12.76 19.92
CA MET A 1 10.63 12.28 20.14
C MET A 1 9.94 12.22 18.77
N ILE A 2 9.29 11.09 18.47
CA ILE A 2 8.56 10.93 17.19
C ILE A 2 7.21 11.64 17.31
N VAL A 3 6.87 12.47 16.32
CA VAL A 3 5.61 13.22 16.22
C VAL A 3 4.85 12.71 15.00
N ILE A 4 3.53 12.52 15.15
CA ILE A 4 2.64 12.23 14.03
C ILE A 4 2.08 13.54 13.51
N ASN A 5 2.28 13.80 12.22
CA ASN A 5 1.75 14.96 11.52
C ASN A 5 0.79 14.50 10.42
N ARG A 6 -0.16 15.38 10.08
CA ARG A 6 -1.18 15.16 9.05
C ARG A 6 -1.23 16.34 8.11
N ALA A 7 -1.35 16.06 6.83
CA ALA A 7 -1.52 17.07 5.80
C ALA A 7 -2.51 16.56 4.74
N PHE A 8 -3.31 17.45 4.21
CA PHE A 8 -4.14 17.16 3.03
C PHE A 8 -3.45 17.68 1.78
N ALA A 9 -3.65 16.99 0.66
CA ALA A 9 -3.16 17.48 -0.62
C ALA A 9 -3.88 18.80 -1.01
N PRO A 10 -3.19 19.76 -1.68
CA PRO A 10 -1.79 19.65 -2.10
C PRO A 10 -0.81 19.77 -0.92
N VAL A 11 0.14 18.84 -0.89
CA VAL A 11 1.17 18.80 0.16
C VAL A 11 2.33 19.73 -0.21
N ILE A 12 2.89 20.45 0.78
CA ILE A 12 4.05 21.34 0.55
C ILE A 12 5.23 20.55 0.00
N GLN A 13 5.95 21.13 -0.95
CA GLN A 13 7.00 20.47 -1.71
C GLN A 13 8.06 19.79 -0.83
N ALA A 14 8.57 20.50 0.19
CA ALA A 14 9.61 19.97 1.07
C ALA A 14 9.19 18.69 1.82
N LEU A 15 7.92 18.57 2.21
CA LEU A 15 7.37 17.36 2.83
C LEU A 15 7.17 16.26 1.77
N GLY A 16 6.65 16.63 0.60
CA GLY A 16 6.45 15.71 -0.51
C GLY A 16 7.75 15.02 -0.95
N GLU A 17 8.85 15.77 -1.08
CA GLU A 17 10.15 15.20 -1.46
C GLU A 17 10.67 14.19 -0.42
N GLN A 18 10.56 14.47 0.89
CA GLN A 18 10.93 13.50 1.93
C GLN A 18 10.10 12.21 1.85
N VAL A 19 8.81 12.30 1.52
CA VAL A 19 7.96 11.12 1.30
C VAL A 19 8.42 10.36 0.07
N LEU A 20 8.73 11.04 -1.04
CA LEU A 20 9.23 10.41 -2.27
C LEU A 20 10.57 9.71 -2.07
N ASP A 21 11.45 10.20 -1.21
CA ASP A 21 12.68 9.50 -0.81
C ASP A 21 12.37 8.18 -0.11
N LEU A 22 11.42 8.16 0.83
CA LEU A 22 10.96 6.93 1.48
C LEU A 22 10.31 5.96 0.48
N VAL A 23 9.56 6.47 -0.48
CA VAL A 23 8.98 5.66 -1.57
C VAL A 23 10.09 5.02 -2.40
N ALA A 24 11.10 5.80 -2.81
CA ALA A 24 12.23 5.33 -3.59
C ALA A 24 13.05 4.23 -2.87
N GLU A 25 13.15 4.31 -1.54
CA GLU A 25 13.78 3.31 -0.70
C GLU A 25 12.98 1.99 -0.63
N ASN A 26 11.65 2.06 -0.76
CA ASN A 26 10.71 0.96 -0.48
C ASN A 26 9.95 0.44 -1.72
N VAL A 27 10.44 0.67 -2.94
CA VAL A 27 9.72 0.35 -4.21
C VAL A 27 9.25 -1.10 -4.26
N THR A 28 10.12 -2.06 -3.92
CA THR A 28 9.79 -3.49 -3.96
C THR A 28 8.59 -3.84 -3.06
N GLU A 29 8.54 -3.24 -1.88
CA GLU A 29 7.48 -3.50 -0.90
C GLU A 29 6.19 -2.75 -1.21
N LEU A 30 6.27 -1.59 -1.86
CA LEU A 30 5.11 -0.74 -2.17
C LEU A 30 4.42 -1.12 -3.48
N VAL A 31 5.17 -1.67 -4.45
CA VAL A 31 4.58 -2.16 -5.71
C VAL A 31 4.02 -3.55 -5.50
N MET A 32 2.71 -3.74 -5.73
CA MET A 32 2.01 -5.01 -5.54
C MET A 32 2.64 -6.20 -6.30
N ALA A 33 3.37 -5.91 -7.38
CA ALA A 33 4.11 -6.92 -8.14
C ALA A 33 5.43 -7.35 -7.49
N HIS A 34 5.88 -6.66 -6.44
CA HIS A 34 7.16 -6.88 -5.75
C HIS A 34 8.36 -7.03 -6.68
N PRO A 35 8.63 -6.07 -7.60
CA PRO A 35 9.75 -6.17 -8.50
C PRO A 35 11.06 -6.21 -7.71
N PRO A 36 11.92 -7.23 -7.88
CA PRO A 36 13.22 -7.23 -7.22
C PRO A 36 14.10 -6.12 -7.82
N VAL A 37 15.03 -5.56 -7.02
CA VAL A 37 15.96 -4.51 -7.47
C VAL A 37 16.75 -4.95 -8.71
N SER A 38 17.02 -6.25 -8.85
CA SER A 38 17.70 -6.84 -10.02
C SER A 38 16.82 -6.96 -11.26
N HIS A 39 15.52 -6.59 -11.19
CA HIS A 39 14.64 -6.67 -12.37
C HIS A 39 15.09 -5.67 -13.43
N PRO A 40 15.24 -6.05 -14.72
CA PRO A 40 15.71 -5.15 -15.78
C PRO A 40 14.91 -3.85 -15.93
N LEU A 41 13.61 -3.90 -15.59
CA LEU A 41 12.71 -2.74 -15.64
C LEU A 41 12.50 -2.09 -14.26
N PHE A 42 13.37 -2.34 -13.27
CA PHE A 42 13.17 -1.81 -11.91
C PHE A 42 13.09 -0.28 -11.87
N SER A 43 13.92 0.41 -12.68
CA SER A 43 13.89 1.87 -12.77
C SER A 43 12.54 2.40 -13.30
N ALA A 44 11.90 1.68 -14.21
CA ALA A 44 10.57 2.05 -14.70
C ALA A 44 9.47 1.82 -13.66
N TYR A 45 9.52 0.72 -12.88
CA TYR A 45 8.62 0.53 -11.73
C TYR A 45 8.79 1.63 -10.68
N ARG A 46 10.05 1.98 -10.37
CA ARG A 46 10.35 3.08 -9.44
C ARG A 46 9.80 4.41 -9.94
N LEU A 47 10.03 4.75 -11.20
CA LEU A 47 9.52 6.00 -11.78
C LEU A 47 8.00 6.04 -11.79
N SER A 48 7.33 4.94 -12.17
CA SER A 48 5.87 4.84 -12.17
C SER A 48 5.30 5.10 -10.77
N LEU A 49 5.84 4.44 -9.74
CA LEU A 49 5.39 4.61 -8.37
C LEU A 49 5.63 6.03 -7.84
N LEU A 50 6.80 6.60 -8.09
CA LEU A 50 7.11 7.99 -7.71
C LEU A 50 6.17 8.99 -8.38
N THR A 51 5.85 8.77 -9.66
CA THR A 51 4.93 9.62 -10.43
C THR A 51 3.50 9.52 -9.87
N GLU A 52 3.06 8.32 -9.55
CA GLU A 52 1.75 8.08 -8.95
C GLU A 52 1.61 8.78 -7.60
N ILE A 53 2.56 8.58 -6.69
CA ILE A 53 2.51 9.20 -5.36
C ILE A 53 2.62 10.71 -5.46
N ARG A 54 3.48 11.24 -6.33
CA ARG A 54 3.56 12.69 -6.60
C ARG A 54 2.22 13.24 -7.09
N ALA A 55 1.52 12.53 -7.96
CA ALA A 55 0.21 12.94 -8.46
C ALA A 55 -0.86 12.96 -7.33
N TYR A 56 -0.82 12.01 -6.40
CA TYR A 56 -1.67 12.07 -5.21
C TYR A 56 -1.35 13.26 -4.32
N LEU A 57 -0.06 13.50 -4.02
CA LEU A 57 0.38 14.60 -3.15
C LEU A 57 0.12 15.98 -3.75
N ALA A 58 0.03 16.08 -5.08
CA ALA A 58 -0.23 17.34 -5.81
C ALA A 58 -1.72 17.60 -6.10
N ARG A 59 -2.65 16.70 -5.70
CA ARG A 59 -4.08 16.89 -5.99
C ARG A 59 -4.57 18.24 -5.48
N PRO A 60 -5.37 18.97 -6.31
CA PRO A 60 -5.88 20.28 -5.91
C PRO A 60 -6.89 20.16 -4.75
N SER A 61 -6.98 21.23 -3.95
CA SER A 61 -7.98 21.35 -2.89
C SER A 61 -9.38 21.68 -3.48
N PRO A 62 -10.50 21.19 -2.88
CA PRO A 62 -10.53 20.30 -1.73
C PRO A 62 -10.08 18.88 -2.12
N SER A 63 -9.14 18.32 -1.38
CA SER A 63 -8.58 16.99 -1.66
C SER A 63 -9.11 15.96 -0.67
N GLN A 64 -9.45 14.79 -1.23
CA GLN A 64 -9.76 13.60 -0.45
C GLN A 64 -8.49 12.75 -0.18
N ILE A 65 -7.30 13.33 -0.34
CA ILE A 65 -6.03 12.67 -0.07
C ILE A 65 -5.42 13.22 1.20
N GLU A 66 -5.21 12.35 2.19
CA GLU A 66 -4.53 12.64 3.44
C GLU A 66 -3.16 11.96 3.47
N LEU A 67 -2.15 12.69 3.88
CA LEU A 67 -0.82 12.20 4.19
C LEU A 67 -0.61 12.23 5.70
N VAL A 68 -0.39 11.05 6.30
CA VAL A 68 0.03 10.89 7.69
C VAL A 68 1.52 10.62 7.71
N THR A 69 2.29 11.36 8.49
CA THR A 69 3.75 11.15 8.61
C THR A 69 4.17 10.99 10.06
N ALA A 70 5.16 10.14 10.28
CA ALA A 70 5.89 10.07 11.53
C ALA A 70 7.24 10.76 11.33
N ALA A 71 7.52 11.81 12.10
CA ALA A 71 8.74 12.62 11.96
C ALA A 71 9.48 12.77 13.29
N GLU A 72 10.80 12.92 13.21
CA GLU A 72 11.68 13.21 14.35
C GLU A 72 12.69 14.26 13.93
N ASN A 73 12.78 15.35 14.69
CA ASN A 73 13.68 16.48 14.39
C ASN A 73 13.56 17.02 12.97
N GLY A 74 12.32 17.09 12.44
CA GLY A 74 12.02 17.58 11.09
C GLY A 74 12.24 16.54 9.96
N ALA A 75 12.81 15.37 10.24
CA ALA A 75 13.00 14.30 9.27
C ALA A 75 11.81 13.33 9.27
N VAL A 76 11.24 13.01 8.12
CA VAL A 76 10.17 12.02 7.95
C VAL A 76 10.77 10.62 8.01
N LEU A 77 10.29 9.82 8.97
CA LEU A 77 10.76 8.45 9.21
C LEU A 77 9.81 7.40 8.64
N GLY A 78 8.57 7.78 8.40
CA GLY A 78 7.54 6.93 7.81
C GLY A 78 6.34 7.74 7.36
N PHE A 79 5.53 7.17 6.47
CA PHE A 79 4.32 7.79 5.96
C PHE A 79 3.21 6.75 5.76
N ALA A 80 1.96 7.23 5.77
CA ALA A 80 0.80 6.57 5.22
C ALA A 80 0.05 7.56 4.32
N LEU A 81 -0.26 7.15 3.10
CA LEU A 81 -1.04 7.90 2.13
C LEU A 81 -2.43 7.30 2.08
N CYS A 82 -3.44 8.11 2.37
CA CYS A 82 -4.82 7.70 2.48
C CYS A 82 -5.70 8.44 1.47
N GLY A 83 -6.68 7.74 0.89
CA GLY A 83 -7.78 8.35 0.18
C GLY A 83 -9.04 8.33 1.03
N LEU A 84 -9.81 9.41 1.02
CA LEU A 84 -11.06 9.53 1.74
C LEU A 84 -12.24 9.54 0.76
N SER A 85 -13.27 8.73 1.02
CA SER A 85 -14.53 8.81 0.28
C SER A 85 -15.31 10.09 0.67
N PRO A 86 -16.36 10.46 -0.07
CA PRO A 86 -17.24 11.57 0.31
C PRO A 86 -17.88 11.40 1.69
N SER A 87 -18.17 10.18 2.11
CA SER A 87 -18.72 9.86 3.45
C SER A 87 -17.66 9.82 4.56
N GLY A 88 -16.37 9.97 4.23
CA GLY A 88 -15.26 9.95 5.18
C GLY A 88 -14.70 8.55 5.48
N GLU A 89 -15.00 7.53 4.65
CA GLU A 89 -14.32 6.25 4.72
C GLU A 89 -12.86 6.39 4.25
N CYS A 90 -11.93 5.66 4.90
CA CYS A 90 -10.50 5.78 4.66
C CYS A 90 -9.93 4.55 3.94
N GLY A 91 -9.36 4.74 2.76
CA GLY A 91 -8.53 3.74 2.09
C GLY A 91 -7.05 4.03 2.29
N VAL A 92 -6.30 3.15 2.96
CA VAL A 92 -4.84 3.28 3.08
C VAL A 92 -4.19 2.69 1.83
N TYR A 93 -3.63 3.55 0.98
CA TYR A 93 -3.04 3.15 -0.31
C TYR A 93 -1.61 2.68 -0.18
N TYR A 94 -0.80 3.50 0.49
CA TYR A 94 0.62 3.26 0.65
C TYR A 94 1.04 3.54 2.08
N THR A 95 1.93 2.71 2.62
CA THR A 95 2.56 2.96 3.91
C THR A 95 3.96 2.38 3.92
N ALA A 96 4.93 3.18 4.36
CA ALA A 96 6.31 2.74 4.52
C ALA A 96 6.98 3.42 5.71
N VAL A 97 8.02 2.75 6.20
CA VAL A 97 8.94 3.27 7.21
C VAL A 97 10.35 3.13 6.64
N SER A 98 11.20 4.14 6.85
CA SER A 98 12.62 4.10 6.49
C SER A 98 13.25 2.79 6.98
N LYS A 99 14.03 2.14 6.12
CA LYS A 99 14.64 0.84 6.42
C LYS A 99 15.50 0.88 7.69
N ALA A 100 16.22 1.99 7.89
CA ALA A 100 17.06 2.20 9.08
C ALA A 100 16.25 2.34 10.39
N ARG A 101 14.96 2.65 10.31
CA ARG A 101 14.10 2.95 11.47
C ARG A 101 12.98 1.92 11.65
N ARG A 102 13.05 0.77 10.96
CA ARG A 102 12.11 -0.34 11.12
C ARG A 102 12.22 -0.97 12.52
N ASN A 103 11.16 -1.67 12.94
CA ASN A 103 11.05 -2.34 14.24
C ASN A 103 11.09 -1.40 15.47
N GLN A 104 10.93 -0.07 15.27
CA GLN A 104 10.87 0.95 16.33
C GLN A 104 9.44 1.42 16.62
N GLY A 105 8.42 0.68 16.18
CA GLY A 105 7.01 1.01 16.46
C GLY A 105 6.43 2.15 15.59
N ILE A 106 7.18 2.72 14.65
CA ILE A 106 6.75 3.89 13.84
C ILE A 106 5.46 3.59 13.06
N MET A 107 5.39 2.43 12.39
CA MET A 107 4.17 1.99 11.72
C MET A 107 2.98 1.94 12.68
N SER A 108 3.21 1.45 13.91
CA SER A 108 2.15 1.34 14.92
C SER A 108 1.64 2.70 15.36
N LEU A 109 2.50 3.71 15.46
CA LEU A 109 2.08 5.07 15.78
C LEU A 109 1.17 5.64 14.70
N MET A 110 1.56 5.53 13.42
CA MET A 110 0.74 6.01 12.30
C MET A 110 -0.59 5.26 12.18
N MET A 111 -0.57 3.92 12.28
CA MET A 111 -1.80 3.12 12.19
C MET A 111 -2.77 3.39 13.34
N ARG A 112 -2.30 3.58 14.56
CA ARG A 112 -3.16 3.97 15.70
C ARG A 112 -3.79 5.33 15.49
N ASP A 113 -3.04 6.30 14.95
CA ASP A 113 -3.61 7.63 14.62
C ASP A 113 -4.73 7.50 13.57
N ILE A 114 -4.53 6.72 12.51
CA ILE A 114 -5.55 6.49 11.49
C ILE A 114 -6.78 5.80 12.09
N VAL A 115 -6.59 4.69 12.80
CA VAL A 115 -7.69 3.89 13.39
C VAL A 115 -8.48 4.67 14.44
N SER A 116 -7.85 5.60 15.15
CA SER A 116 -8.56 6.44 16.14
C SER A 116 -9.50 7.49 15.52
N ARG A 117 -9.34 7.77 14.22
CA ARG A 117 -10.09 8.86 13.54
C ARG A 117 -11.17 8.37 12.57
N TYR A 118 -10.99 7.19 12.01
CA TYR A 118 -11.89 6.67 10.99
C TYR A 118 -12.59 5.40 11.48
N SER A 119 -13.91 5.35 11.38
CA SER A 119 -14.72 4.18 11.75
C SER A 119 -14.76 3.10 10.67
N VAL A 120 -14.52 3.50 9.41
CA VAL A 120 -14.46 2.59 8.26
C VAL A 120 -13.13 2.78 7.56
N ILE A 121 -12.32 1.72 7.52
CA ILE A 121 -10.98 1.74 6.94
C ILE A 121 -10.78 0.51 6.08
N SER A 122 -10.14 0.68 4.92
CA SER A 122 -9.71 -0.42 4.06
C SER A 122 -8.23 -0.31 3.70
N LEU A 123 -7.57 -1.44 3.54
CA LEU A 123 -6.21 -1.54 3.00
C LEU A 123 -6.00 -2.90 2.34
N SER A 124 -4.92 -3.05 1.58
CA SER A 124 -4.50 -4.34 1.02
C SER A 124 -3.08 -4.67 1.48
N CYS A 125 -2.84 -5.91 1.92
CA CYS A 125 -1.52 -6.35 2.38
C CYS A 125 -1.22 -7.79 1.96
N ASP A 126 0.05 -8.15 1.98
CA ASP A 126 0.46 -9.54 1.84
C ASP A 126 -0.06 -10.42 2.98
N VAL A 127 -0.27 -11.71 2.70
CA VAL A 127 -0.73 -12.71 3.70
C VAL A 127 0.12 -12.69 4.98
N HIS A 128 1.44 -12.54 4.87
CA HIS A 128 2.34 -12.53 6.02
C HIS A 128 2.22 -11.29 6.90
N GLN A 129 1.54 -10.23 6.43
CA GLN A 129 1.31 -9.00 7.19
C GLN A 129 -0.06 -8.95 7.86
N VAL A 130 -0.97 -9.87 7.53
CA VAL A 130 -2.35 -9.88 8.05
C VAL A 130 -2.38 -9.80 9.57
N SER A 131 -1.62 -10.64 10.27
CA SER A 131 -1.56 -10.66 11.74
C SER A 131 -1.10 -9.32 12.36
N ARG A 132 -0.33 -8.53 11.62
CA ARG A 132 0.06 -7.17 12.04
C ARG A 132 -1.13 -6.23 12.05
N TYR A 133 -1.95 -6.27 10.99
CA TYR A 133 -3.13 -5.41 10.87
C TYR A 133 -4.28 -5.86 11.76
N GLU A 134 -4.42 -7.17 12.01
CA GLU A 134 -5.40 -7.70 12.98
C GLU A 134 -5.22 -7.10 14.39
N ARG A 135 -3.99 -6.74 14.79
CA ARG A 135 -3.72 -6.07 16.09
C ARG A 135 -4.33 -4.66 16.20
N TYR A 136 -4.71 -4.05 15.08
CA TYR A 136 -5.39 -2.76 15.04
C TYR A 136 -6.91 -2.89 14.82
N GLY A 137 -7.44 -4.12 14.84
CA GLY A 137 -8.86 -4.39 14.65
C GLY A 137 -9.28 -4.65 13.20
N PHE A 138 -8.34 -4.69 12.25
CA PHE A 138 -8.68 -5.07 10.88
C PHE A 138 -9.05 -6.54 10.78
N VAL A 139 -9.97 -6.83 9.86
CA VAL A 139 -10.40 -8.18 9.54
C VAL A 139 -10.23 -8.47 8.06
N PRO A 140 -9.77 -9.68 7.66
CA PRO A 140 -9.72 -10.08 6.26
C PRO A 140 -11.13 -10.12 5.66
N ALA A 141 -11.31 -9.47 4.49
CA ALA A 141 -12.60 -9.35 3.81
C ALA A 141 -12.61 -10.01 2.42
N SER A 142 -11.58 -9.77 1.61
CA SER A 142 -11.51 -10.30 0.25
C SER A 142 -10.06 -10.45 -0.23
N VAL A 143 -9.89 -10.87 -1.48
CA VAL A 143 -8.58 -10.97 -2.15
C VAL A 143 -8.53 -9.99 -3.31
N ARG A 144 -7.46 -9.22 -3.38
CA ARG A 144 -7.12 -8.34 -4.52
C ARG A 144 -5.77 -8.75 -5.09
N LYS A 145 -5.76 -9.45 -6.24
CA LYS A 145 -4.55 -10.06 -6.82
C LYS A 145 -3.89 -11.01 -5.80
N ASN A 146 -2.65 -10.75 -5.39
CA ASN A 146 -1.90 -11.52 -4.39
C ASN A 146 -2.02 -10.99 -2.95
N HIS A 147 -2.82 -9.96 -2.71
CA HIS A 147 -3.02 -9.34 -1.41
C HIS A 147 -4.37 -9.71 -0.78
N ILE A 148 -4.42 -9.67 0.54
CA ILE A 148 -5.64 -9.71 1.33
C ILE A 148 -6.14 -8.27 1.51
N VAL A 149 -7.40 -8.04 1.18
CA VAL A 149 -8.10 -6.81 1.56
C VAL A 149 -8.51 -6.93 3.03
N MET A 150 -8.07 -5.98 3.83
CA MET A 150 -8.35 -5.89 5.25
C MET A 150 -9.24 -4.68 5.51
N VAL A 151 -10.24 -4.83 6.41
CA VAL A 151 -11.19 -3.76 6.71
C VAL A 151 -11.41 -3.59 8.21
N ILE A 152 -11.72 -2.36 8.61
CA ILE A 152 -12.43 -2.02 9.85
C ILE A 152 -13.77 -1.45 9.42
N GLY A 153 -14.87 -1.85 10.06
CA GLY A 153 -16.23 -1.50 9.63
C GLY A 153 -16.63 -2.17 8.33
N TYR A 154 -17.58 -1.57 7.62
CA TYR A 154 -18.16 -2.09 6.39
C TYR A 154 -18.03 -1.02 5.28
N PRO A 155 -16.96 -1.03 4.48
CA PRO A 155 -16.80 -0.08 3.37
C PRO A 155 -17.97 -0.16 2.39
N GLN A 156 -18.56 0.98 2.07
CA GLN A 156 -19.70 1.12 1.14
C GLN A 156 -19.31 1.95 -0.08
N GLU A 157 -18.28 2.77 0.02
CA GLU A 157 -17.86 3.69 -1.02
C GLU A 157 -16.45 3.39 -1.51
N GLU A 158 -16.20 3.76 -2.75
CA GLU A 158 -14.85 3.74 -3.30
C GLU A 158 -14.10 5.01 -2.90
N THR A 159 -12.86 4.84 -2.48
CA THR A 159 -11.94 5.96 -2.25
C THR A 159 -11.29 6.39 -3.57
N PRO A 160 -10.92 7.68 -3.74
CA PRO A 160 -10.44 8.23 -5.01
C PRO A 160 -9.09 7.60 -5.42
N VAL A 161 -9.09 6.84 -6.49
CA VAL A 161 -7.87 6.25 -7.09
C VAL A 161 -7.46 6.98 -8.36
N LEU A 162 -6.18 6.92 -8.69
CA LEU A 162 -5.67 7.34 -10.00
C LEU A 162 -5.86 6.22 -11.02
N ASP A 163 -6.09 6.58 -12.27
CA ASP A 163 -6.11 5.64 -13.37
C ASP A 163 -4.68 5.14 -13.65
N GLU A 164 -4.39 3.90 -13.19
CA GLU A 164 -3.08 3.27 -13.37
C GLU A 164 -2.69 3.14 -14.85
N ASP A 165 -3.65 2.91 -15.75
CA ASP A 165 -3.35 2.69 -17.17
C ASP A 165 -3.03 4.02 -17.84
N GLN A 166 -3.74 5.08 -17.51
CA GLN A 166 -3.41 6.44 -17.94
C GLN A 166 -2.03 6.87 -17.39
N LEU A 167 -1.73 6.55 -16.16
CA LEU A 167 -0.44 6.86 -15.54
C LEU A 167 0.71 6.18 -16.28
N LYS A 168 0.58 4.89 -16.59
CA LYS A 168 1.60 4.10 -17.31
C LYS A 168 1.84 4.59 -18.73
N GLN A 169 0.88 5.28 -19.35
CA GLN A 169 1.01 5.87 -20.69
C GLN A 169 1.74 7.22 -20.68
N GLN A 170 2.11 7.75 -19.54
CA GLN A 170 2.84 9.03 -19.48
C GLN A 170 4.20 8.92 -20.19
N PRO A 171 4.58 9.90 -21.03
CA PRO A 171 5.81 9.86 -21.82
C PRO A 171 7.07 9.55 -21.01
N PRO A 172 7.31 10.14 -19.81
CA PRO A 172 8.51 9.82 -19.04
C PRO A 172 8.60 8.35 -18.63
N ILE A 173 7.47 7.72 -18.28
CA ILE A 173 7.43 6.30 -17.88
C ILE A 173 7.70 5.39 -19.07
N LEU A 174 7.09 5.68 -20.23
CA LEU A 174 7.33 4.94 -21.47
C LEU A 174 8.79 5.06 -21.94
N GLN A 175 9.36 6.26 -21.87
CA GLN A 175 10.76 6.50 -22.19
C GLN A 175 11.71 5.71 -21.29
N GLU A 176 11.45 5.69 -19.97
CA GLU A 176 12.26 4.91 -19.04
C GLU A 176 12.11 3.40 -19.26
N GLN A 177 10.91 2.91 -19.58
CA GLN A 177 10.71 1.50 -19.96
C GLN A 177 11.53 1.11 -21.18
N LEU A 178 11.53 1.96 -22.21
CA LEU A 178 12.34 1.74 -23.41
C LEU A 178 13.84 1.80 -23.12
N ALA A 179 14.29 2.79 -22.34
CA ALA A 179 15.68 2.91 -21.93
C ALA A 179 16.15 1.72 -21.11
N ALA A 180 15.35 1.28 -20.12
CA ALA A 180 15.64 0.11 -19.30
C ALA A 180 15.68 -1.17 -20.14
N SER A 181 14.75 -1.33 -21.08
CA SER A 181 14.75 -2.48 -22.01
C SER A 181 15.99 -2.50 -22.92
N ARG A 182 16.49 -1.34 -23.36
CA ARG A 182 17.72 -1.23 -24.19
C ARG A 182 19.00 -1.56 -23.39
N ARG A 183 19.00 -1.33 -22.08
CA ARG A 183 20.12 -1.70 -21.18
C ARG A 183 20.20 -3.20 -20.90
N SER A 184 19.20 -3.96 -21.35
CA SER A 184 19.09 -5.41 -21.10
C SER A 184 18.80 -6.16 -22.40
N THR A 185 19.01 -7.47 -22.39
CA THR A 185 18.54 -8.29 -23.51
C THR A 185 17.04 -8.55 -23.42
N LYS A 186 16.36 -8.66 -24.56
CA LYS A 186 14.93 -9.06 -24.59
C LYS A 186 14.68 -10.34 -23.79
N ARG A 187 15.58 -11.32 -23.93
CA ARG A 187 15.51 -12.58 -23.19
C ARG A 187 15.54 -12.37 -21.65
N ALA A 188 16.39 -11.48 -21.15
CA ALA A 188 16.46 -11.18 -19.72
C ALA A 188 15.17 -10.53 -19.19
N VAL A 189 14.62 -9.56 -19.96
CA VAL A 189 13.34 -8.92 -19.62
C VAL A 189 12.20 -9.94 -19.61
N ASP A 190 12.11 -10.79 -20.64
CA ASP A 190 11.06 -11.81 -20.73
C ASP A 190 11.15 -12.85 -19.59
N GLN A 191 12.37 -13.28 -19.26
CA GLN A 191 12.60 -14.21 -18.14
C GLN A 191 12.21 -13.58 -16.78
N ALA A 192 12.60 -12.33 -16.52
CA ALA A 192 12.27 -11.62 -15.31
C ALA A 192 10.75 -11.41 -15.17
N ASN A 193 10.08 -10.97 -16.24
CA ASN A 193 8.62 -10.83 -16.28
C ASN A 193 7.90 -12.16 -16.05
N LYS A 194 8.39 -13.27 -16.65
CA LYS A 194 7.83 -14.61 -16.47
C LYS A 194 7.97 -15.09 -15.03
N ALA A 195 9.15 -14.87 -14.42
CA ALA A 195 9.40 -15.20 -13.02
C ALA A 195 8.48 -14.41 -12.09
N MET A 196 8.34 -13.10 -12.30
CA MET A 196 7.46 -12.24 -11.51
C MET A 196 5.99 -12.66 -11.63
N LYS A 197 5.48 -12.92 -12.85
CA LYS A 197 4.12 -13.46 -13.06
C LYS A 197 3.89 -14.78 -12.33
N LYS A 198 4.88 -15.68 -12.31
CA LYS A 198 4.79 -16.95 -11.57
C LYS A 198 4.66 -16.71 -10.06
N LEU A 199 5.45 -15.79 -9.50
CA LEU A 199 5.38 -15.41 -8.08
C LEU A 199 4.03 -14.77 -7.73
N GLN A 200 3.53 -13.86 -8.57
CA GLN A 200 2.21 -13.25 -8.38
C GLN A 200 1.09 -14.29 -8.37
N LYS A 201 1.08 -15.22 -9.33
CA LYS A 201 0.08 -16.29 -9.40
C LYS A 201 0.14 -17.22 -8.18
N ALA A 202 1.34 -17.55 -7.71
CA ALA A 202 1.52 -18.33 -6.49
C ALA A 202 1.04 -17.56 -5.25
N GLY A 203 1.33 -16.26 -5.17
CA GLY A 203 0.83 -15.37 -4.12
C GLY A 203 -0.70 -15.27 -4.11
N GLU A 204 -1.33 -15.15 -5.27
CA GLU A 204 -2.80 -15.15 -5.40
C GLU A 204 -3.41 -16.46 -4.88
N GLY A 205 -2.84 -17.60 -5.22
CA GLY A 205 -3.27 -18.90 -4.70
C GLY A 205 -3.18 -18.97 -3.17
N LYS A 206 -2.06 -18.50 -2.60
CA LYS A 206 -1.87 -18.42 -1.13
C LYS A 206 -2.90 -17.48 -0.47
N ALA A 207 -3.16 -16.32 -1.06
CA ALA A 207 -4.13 -15.36 -0.53
C ALA A 207 -5.56 -15.94 -0.53
N LYS A 208 -5.98 -16.58 -1.61
CA LYS A 208 -7.28 -17.26 -1.71
C LYS A 208 -7.42 -18.39 -0.68
N GLN A 209 -6.39 -19.22 -0.53
CA GLN A 209 -6.38 -20.30 0.45
C GLN A 209 -6.44 -19.77 1.89
N TYR A 210 -5.64 -18.75 2.20
CA TYR A 210 -5.65 -18.08 3.50
C TYR A 210 -7.04 -17.54 3.87
N LEU A 211 -7.65 -16.75 2.96
CA LEU A 211 -8.97 -16.18 3.19
C LEU A 211 -10.03 -17.28 3.42
N LYS A 212 -10.03 -18.33 2.59
CA LYS A 212 -10.96 -19.47 2.75
C LYS A 212 -10.84 -20.12 4.13
N GLN A 213 -9.61 -20.34 4.61
CA GLN A 213 -9.36 -20.93 5.93
C GLN A 213 -9.85 -19.99 7.06
N ARG A 214 -9.57 -18.69 6.95
CA ARG A 214 -9.99 -17.71 7.97
C ARG A 214 -11.50 -17.55 8.05
N LEU A 215 -12.20 -17.54 6.90
CA LEU A 215 -13.66 -17.47 6.88
C LEU A 215 -14.30 -18.73 7.48
N LYS A 216 -13.74 -19.94 7.19
CA LYS A 216 -14.19 -21.18 7.79
C LYS A 216 -14.04 -21.16 9.30
N GLN A 217 -12.86 -20.76 9.81
CA GLN A 217 -12.59 -20.68 11.24
C GLN A 217 -13.55 -19.72 11.95
N ARG A 218 -13.82 -18.55 11.35
CA ARG A 218 -14.79 -17.59 11.92
C ARG A 218 -16.20 -18.15 12.01
N ALA A 219 -16.65 -18.90 10.98
CA ALA A 219 -17.95 -19.54 11.02
C ALA A 219 -18.05 -20.59 12.13
N GLU A 220 -16.98 -21.38 12.32
CA GLU A 220 -16.90 -22.36 13.39
C GLU A 220 -16.89 -21.71 14.78
N ASP A 221 -16.10 -20.64 14.98
CA ASP A 221 -16.05 -19.88 16.23
C ASP A 221 -17.40 -19.23 16.56
N GLN A 222 -18.11 -18.71 15.55
CA GLN A 222 -19.45 -18.13 15.74
C GLN A 222 -20.47 -19.20 16.17
N GLN A 223 -20.47 -20.34 15.48
CA GLN A 223 -21.36 -21.46 15.81
C GLN A 223 -21.15 -21.98 17.25
N GLN A 224 -19.88 -22.05 17.69
CA GLN A 224 -19.56 -22.44 19.06
C GLN A 224 -20.06 -21.44 20.11
N ARG A 225 -19.97 -20.13 19.81
CA ARG A 225 -20.49 -19.08 20.72
C ARG A 225 -22.01 -19.14 20.84
N ASP A 226 -22.71 -19.36 19.72
CA ASP A 226 -24.17 -19.43 19.69
C ASP A 226 -24.68 -20.69 20.44
N LEU A 227 -23.94 -21.80 20.40
CA LEU A 227 -24.24 -23.03 21.14
C LEU A 227 -23.91 -22.94 22.66
N GLY A 228 -22.94 -22.09 23.03
CA GLY A 228 -22.55 -21.91 24.43
C GLY A 228 -23.39 -20.89 25.21
N GLN A 229 -24.31 -20.18 24.54
CA GLN A 229 -25.23 -19.20 25.17
C GLN A 229 -26.63 -19.73 25.43
N ASN A 230 -26.90 -21.00 25.06
CA ASN A 230 -28.12 -21.74 25.38
C ASN A 230 -27.85 -22.73 26.51
#